data_8ec37a3c1cf8104e6ab83037aad76676
#
_entry.id   8ec37a3c1cf8104e6ab83037aad76676
#
_cell.length_a   1.000
_cell.length_b   1.000
_cell.length_c   1.000
_cell.angle_alpha   90.00
_cell.angle_beta   90.00
_cell.angle_gamma   90.00
#
_symmetry.space_group_name_H-M   'P 1'
#
loop_
_entity.id
_entity.type
_entity.pdbx_description
1 polymer ?
#
loop_
_entity_poly.entity_id
_entity_poly.type
_entity_poly.pdbx_seq_one_letter_code
_entity_poly.pdbx_strand_id
1 'polypeptide(L)'
;MDELEELVTAYAELYHHLMRTADRRMAEQGASLARTKLLLCLEKRGPMRATDIAEFFSQSPRTVTEAIDGLEKGGLVQRTQDPSDRRAKLVQVTPKGVEAAAKTEPVRCQLIEQTFGVLNQDERAKLAEILAKIAGTF
;
A
#
# COMPACT_ATOMS: atom_id res chain seq x y z
N MET A 1 -25.37 -20.44 -1.24
CA MET A 1 -24.64 -19.19 -1.56
C MET A 1 -24.88 -18.88 -3.02
N ASP A 2 -25.22 -17.65 -3.35
CA ASP A 2 -25.42 -17.32 -4.75
C ASP A 2 -24.07 -17.05 -5.45
N GLU A 3 -24.13 -16.93 -6.76
CA GLU A 3 -22.94 -16.72 -7.61
C GLU A 3 -22.14 -15.49 -7.20
N LEU A 4 -22.81 -14.40 -6.84
CA LEU A 4 -22.13 -13.16 -6.44
C LEU A 4 -21.43 -13.32 -5.11
N GLU A 5 -22.03 -14.03 -4.16
CA GLU A 5 -21.40 -14.31 -2.88
C GLU A 5 -20.18 -15.21 -3.05
N GLU A 6 -20.24 -16.16 -3.96
CA GLU A 6 -19.09 -17.02 -4.29
C GLU A 6 -17.93 -16.22 -4.88
N LEU A 7 -18.23 -15.26 -5.77
CA LEU A 7 -17.22 -14.37 -6.34
C LEU A 7 -16.57 -13.50 -5.26
N VAL A 8 -17.37 -12.93 -4.38
CA VAL A 8 -16.86 -12.10 -3.26
C VAL A 8 -15.97 -12.93 -2.35
N THR A 9 -16.38 -14.16 -2.03
CA THR A 9 -15.60 -15.06 -1.19
C THR A 9 -14.26 -15.39 -1.84
N ALA A 10 -14.27 -15.75 -3.12
CA ALA A 10 -13.05 -16.06 -3.86
C ALA A 10 -12.10 -14.86 -3.91
N TYR A 11 -12.62 -13.69 -4.16
CA TYR A 11 -11.84 -12.45 -4.15
C TYR A 11 -11.23 -12.18 -2.77
N ALA A 12 -12.03 -12.27 -1.71
CA ALA A 12 -11.57 -12.02 -0.35
C ALA A 12 -10.49 -13.00 0.07
N GLU A 13 -10.64 -14.28 -0.23
CA GLU A 13 -9.66 -15.32 0.08
C GLU A 13 -8.33 -15.06 -0.65
N LEU A 14 -8.40 -14.72 -1.93
CA LEU A 14 -7.21 -14.38 -2.72
C LEU A 14 -6.51 -13.16 -2.14
N TYR A 15 -7.26 -12.11 -1.84
CA TYR A 15 -6.70 -10.88 -1.27
C TYR A 15 -6.02 -11.14 0.07
N HIS A 16 -6.67 -11.86 0.98
CA HIS A 16 -6.08 -12.18 2.28
C HIS A 16 -4.82 -13.03 2.16
N HIS A 17 -4.85 -14.02 1.27
CA HIS A 17 -3.68 -14.87 1.03
C HIS A 17 -2.51 -14.05 0.49
N LEU A 18 -2.78 -13.18 -0.49
CA LEU A 18 -1.77 -12.32 -1.10
C LEU A 18 -1.16 -11.36 -0.08
N MET A 19 -1.99 -10.71 0.73
CA MET A 19 -1.52 -9.77 1.75
C MET A 19 -0.70 -10.44 2.84
N ARG A 20 -1.12 -11.61 3.32
CA ARG A 20 -0.36 -12.37 4.32
C ARG A 20 0.99 -12.84 3.78
N THR A 21 1.01 -13.29 2.53
CA THR A 21 2.25 -13.72 1.90
C THR A 21 3.21 -12.54 1.71
N ALA A 22 2.69 -11.40 1.29
CA ALA A 22 3.49 -10.18 1.13
C ALA A 22 4.11 -9.74 2.46
N ASP A 23 3.30 -9.70 3.52
CA ASP A 23 3.77 -9.29 4.84
C ASP A 23 4.84 -10.23 5.38
N ARG A 24 4.63 -11.53 5.26
CA ARG A 24 5.61 -12.54 5.69
C ARG A 24 6.94 -12.40 4.94
N ARG A 25 6.90 -12.26 3.63
CA ARG A 25 8.13 -12.14 2.82
C ARG A 25 8.86 -10.84 3.07
N MET A 26 8.13 -9.75 3.31
CA MET A 26 8.75 -8.50 3.70
C MET A 26 9.38 -8.56 5.08
N ALA A 27 8.72 -9.24 6.02
CA ALA A 27 9.26 -9.43 7.36
C ALA A 27 10.60 -10.20 7.32
N GLU A 28 10.75 -11.17 6.43
CA GLU A 28 12.00 -11.89 6.20
C GLU A 28 13.13 -10.96 5.75
N GLN A 29 12.80 -9.84 5.12
CA GLN A 29 13.76 -8.81 4.68
C GLN A 29 13.90 -7.68 5.70
N GLY A 30 13.31 -7.82 6.89
CA GLY A 30 13.34 -6.77 7.91
C GLY A 30 12.42 -5.60 7.61
N ALA A 31 11.46 -5.77 6.71
CA ALA A 31 10.52 -4.74 6.29
C ALA A 31 9.10 -5.08 6.74
N SER A 32 8.19 -4.11 6.63
CA SER A 32 6.77 -4.26 6.91
C SER A 32 5.97 -3.89 5.68
N LEU A 33 4.96 -4.69 5.33
CA LEU A 33 4.07 -4.37 4.22
C LEU A 33 3.36 -3.04 4.46
N ALA A 34 2.82 -2.83 5.67
CA ALA A 34 2.11 -1.60 6.01
C ALA A 34 2.99 -0.36 5.86
N ARG A 35 4.21 -0.41 6.39
CA ARG A 35 5.16 0.71 6.30
C ARG A 35 5.61 0.95 4.87
N THR A 36 5.86 -0.12 4.12
CA THR A 36 6.27 -0.02 2.72
C THR A 36 5.17 0.62 1.88
N LYS A 37 3.92 0.24 2.07
CA LYS A 37 2.78 0.86 1.38
C LYS A 37 2.71 2.36 1.64
N LEU A 38 2.94 2.77 2.89
CA LEU A 38 2.91 4.18 3.25
C LEU A 38 4.05 4.95 2.59
N LEU A 39 5.26 4.40 2.61
CA LEU A 39 6.42 5.02 1.96
C LEU A 39 6.21 5.17 0.44
N LEU A 40 5.70 4.13 -0.21
CA LEU A 40 5.42 4.15 -1.64
C LEU A 40 4.32 5.15 -1.99
N CYS A 41 3.31 5.26 -1.14
CA CYS A 41 2.24 6.24 -1.33
C CYS A 41 2.78 7.67 -1.27
N LEU A 42 3.60 7.98 -0.26
CA LEU A 42 4.21 9.30 -0.12
C LEU A 42 5.18 9.62 -1.25
N GLU A 43 5.92 8.63 -1.72
CA GLU A 43 6.83 8.80 -2.86
C GLU A 43 6.07 9.16 -4.13
N LYS A 44 4.96 8.47 -4.39
CA LYS A 44 4.16 8.65 -5.60
C LYS A 44 3.32 9.93 -5.56
N ARG A 45 2.68 10.21 -4.42
CA ARG A 45 1.72 11.31 -4.28
C ARG A 45 2.34 12.60 -3.76
N GLY A 46 3.54 12.53 -3.19
CA GLY A 46 4.16 13.66 -2.50
C GLY A 46 3.66 13.80 -1.06
N PRO A 47 4.04 14.91 -0.40
CA PRO A 47 3.65 15.14 0.99
C PRO A 47 2.14 15.12 1.19
N MET A 48 1.70 14.47 2.29
CA MET A 48 0.29 14.32 2.64
C MET A 48 0.08 14.62 4.12
N ARG A 49 -1.12 15.09 4.45
CA ARG A 49 -1.53 15.21 5.85
C ARG A 49 -1.87 13.82 6.40
N ALA A 50 -1.68 13.62 7.70
CA ALA A 50 -2.02 12.36 8.36
C ALA A 50 -3.50 11.97 8.14
N THR A 51 -4.40 12.96 8.14
CA THR A 51 -5.83 12.74 7.87
C THR A 51 -6.08 12.19 6.46
N ASP A 52 -5.36 12.70 5.47
CA ASP A 52 -5.47 12.22 4.09
C ASP A 52 -4.94 10.81 3.93
N ILE A 53 -3.85 10.49 4.63
CA ILE A 53 -3.28 9.14 4.67
C ILE A 53 -4.28 8.16 5.29
N ALA A 54 -4.90 8.54 6.40
CA ALA A 54 -5.90 7.72 7.08
C ALA A 54 -7.09 7.41 6.17
N GLU A 55 -7.59 8.42 5.47
CA GLU A 55 -8.68 8.26 4.51
C GLU A 55 -8.28 7.36 3.35
N PHE A 56 -7.11 7.59 2.78
CA PHE A 56 -6.61 6.80 1.65
C PHE A 56 -6.51 5.31 1.96
N PHE A 57 -6.01 4.97 3.14
CA PHE A 57 -5.83 3.58 3.55
C PHE A 57 -7.02 3.01 4.35
N SER A 58 -8.09 3.79 4.54
CA SER A 58 -9.26 3.40 5.33
C SER A 58 -8.85 2.91 6.73
N GLN A 59 -7.94 3.64 7.37
CA GLN A 59 -7.45 3.33 8.70
C GLN A 59 -7.81 4.42 9.71
N SER A 60 -7.81 4.08 11.00
CA SER A 60 -8.07 5.06 12.03
C SER A 60 -6.94 6.09 12.11
N PRO A 61 -7.25 7.33 12.51
CA PRO A 61 -6.21 8.35 12.72
C PRO A 61 -5.12 7.90 13.69
N ARG A 62 -5.50 7.16 14.73
CA ARG A 62 -4.55 6.63 15.71
C ARG A 62 -3.56 5.65 15.08
N THR A 63 -4.06 4.70 14.30
CA THR A 63 -3.22 3.71 13.61
C THR A 63 -2.23 4.40 12.68
N VAL A 64 -2.69 5.40 11.93
CA VAL A 64 -1.83 6.17 11.01
C VAL A 64 -0.79 6.97 11.77
N THR A 65 -1.19 7.65 12.84
CA THR A 65 -0.27 8.44 13.67
C THR A 65 0.83 7.56 14.26
N GLU A 66 0.48 6.38 14.78
CA GLU A 66 1.46 5.43 15.30
C GLU A 66 2.44 4.96 14.23
N ALA A 67 1.93 4.68 13.03
CA ALA A 67 2.77 4.28 11.90
C ALA A 67 3.73 5.41 11.48
N ILE A 68 3.24 6.64 11.40
CA ILE A 68 4.04 7.81 11.05
C ILE A 68 5.11 8.06 12.13
N ASP A 69 4.74 7.98 13.40
CA ASP A 69 5.68 8.16 14.51
C ASP A 69 6.83 7.16 14.42
N GLY A 70 6.52 5.90 14.15
CA GLY A 70 7.54 4.86 13.98
C GLY A 70 8.47 5.12 12.80
N LEU A 71 7.91 5.55 11.66
CA LEU A 71 8.68 5.87 10.48
C LEU A 71 9.54 7.12 10.66
N GLU A 72 9.02 8.12 11.34
CA GLU A 72 9.77 9.36 11.65
C GLU A 72 10.94 9.05 12.58
N LYS A 73 10.71 8.25 13.60
CA LYS A 73 11.75 7.81 14.53
C LYS A 73 12.88 7.08 13.82
N GLY A 74 12.55 6.30 12.79
CA GLY A 74 13.53 5.61 11.94
C GLY A 74 14.18 6.50 10.88
N GLY A 75 13.75 7.76 10.75
CA GLY A 75 14.27 8.68 9.75
C GLY A 75 13.74 8.43 8.34
N LEU A 76 12.68 7.65 8.18
CA LEU A 76 12.13 7.28 6.88
C LEU A 76 11.10 8.29 6.35
N VAL A 77 10.48 9.02 7.26
CA VAL A 77 9.61 10.16 6.93
C VAL A 77 9.94 11.33 7.85
N GLN A 78 9.50 12.51 7.47
CA GLN A 78 9.59 13.70 8.32
C GLN A 78 8.28 14.47 8.24
N ARG A 79 7.93 15.15 9.33
CA ARG A 79 6.82 16.08 9.37
C ARG A 79 7.33 17.48 9.08
N THR A 80 6.66 18.17 8.16
CA THR A 80 6.97 19.55 7.81
C THR A 80 5.73 20.40 7.95
N GLN A 81 5.94 21.72 8.09
CA GLN A 81 4.84 22.66 8.16
C GLN A 81 4.09 22.70 6.82
N ASP A 82 2.76 22.63 6.86
CA ASP A 82 1.94 22.84 5.68
C ASP A 82 1.99 24.34 5.30
N PRO A 83 2.46 24.67 4.08
CA PRO A 83 2.53 26.08 3.66
C PRO A 83 1.19 26.80 3.64
N SER A 84 0.09 26.05 3.45
CA SER A 84 -1.26 26.61 3.34
C SER A 84 -2.01 26.69 4.67
N ASP A 85 -1.53 25.99 5.72
CA ASP A 85 -2.19 25.95 7.01
C ASP A 85 -1.17 25.72 8.14
N ARG A 86 -0.97 26.75 8.97
CA ARG A 86 -0.02 26.70 10.09
C ARG A 86 -0.35 25.66 11.14
N ARG A 87 -1.62 25.23 11.21
CA ARG A 87 -2.09 24.22 12.19
C ARG A 87 -1.82 22.80 11.74
N ALA A 88 -1.56 22.60 10.46
CA ALA A 88 -1.38 21.30 9.87
C ALA A 88 0.08 21.02 9.58
N LYS A 89 0.42 19.74 9.61
CA LYS A 89 1.74 19.26 9.19
C LYS A 89 1.57 18.29 8.03
N LEU A 90 2.54 18.30 7.13
CA LEU A 90 2.65 17.37 6.05
C LEU A 90 3.64 16.27 6.42
N VAL A 91 3.34 15.04 6.03
CA VAL A 91 4.23 13.91 6.16
C VAL A 91 4.91 13.71 4.80
N GLN A 92 6.21 13.66 4.81
CA GLN A 92 7.02 13.57 3.61
C GLN A 92 8.01 12.42 3.74
N VAL A 93 8.17 11.62 2.67
CA VAL A 93 9.18 10.58 2.64
C VAL A 93 10.58 11.21 2.51
N THR A 94 11.55 10.66 3.25
CA THR A 94 12.93 11.09 3.17
C THR A 94 13.69 10.27 2.13
N PRO A 95 14.90 10.69 1.71
CA PRO A 95 15.75 9.86 0.85
C PRO A 95 16.01 8.47 1.44
N LYS A 96 16.16 8.37 2.75
CA LYS A 96 16.30 7.09 3.46
C LYS A 96 15.04 6.25 3.33
N GLY A 97 13.85 6.89 3.39
CA GLY A 97 12.58 6.22 3.19
C GLY A 97 12.40 5.68 1.77
N VAL A 98 12.79 6.46 0.77
CA VAL A 98 12.79 6.03 -0.63
C VAL A 98 13.69 4.81 -0.82
N GLU A 99 14.88 4.84 -0.24
CA GLU A 99 15.82 3.72 -0.31
C GLU A 99 15.28 2.48 0.39
N ALA A 100 14.67 2.63 1.55
CA ALA A 100 14.07 1.53 2.29
C ALA A 100 12.94 0.87 1.48
N ALA A 101 12.08 1.66 0.85
CA ALA A 101 11.02 1.13 -0.01
C ALA A 101 11.60 0.42 -1.24
N ALA A 102 12.65 0.98 -1.86
CA ALA A 102 13.31 0.39 -3.02
C ALA A 102 13.90 -0.99 -2.73
N LYS A 103 14.40 -1.22 -1.52
CA LYS A 103 14.96 -2.51 -1.11
C LYS A 103 13.91 -3.63 -1.11
N THR A 104 12.64 -3.31 -1.02
CA THR A 104 11.56 -4.31 -1.07
C THR A 104 11.11 -4.64 -2.49
N GLU A 105 11.59 -3.91 -3.50
CA GLU A 105 11.17 -4.10 -4.89
C GLU A 105 11.35 -5.53 -5.40
N PRO A 106 12.49 -6.22 -5.19
CA PRO A 106 12.63 -7.60 -5.67
C PRO A 106 11.59 -8.55 -5.07
N VAL A 107 11.27 -8.39 -3.78
CA VAL A 107 10.25 -9.21 -3.11
C VAL A 107 8.86 -8.94 -3.70
N ARG A 108 8.54 -7.66 -3.91
CA ARG A 108 7.26 -7.25 -4.49
C ARG A 108 7.09 -7.76 -5.92
N CYS A 109 8.11 -7.58 -6.76
CA CYS A 109 8.09 -8.06 -8.14
C CYS A 109 7.96 -9.58 -8.21
N GLN A 110 8.68 -10.31 -7.39
CA GLN A 110 8.61 -11.76 -7.34
C GLN A 110 7.20 -12.23 -6.96
N LEU A 111 6.59 -11.61 -5.96
CA LEU A 111 5.24 -11.96 -5.52
C LEU A 111 4.21 -11.68 -6.61
N ILE A 112 4.30 -10.52 -7.27
CA ILE A 112 3.41 -10.15 -8.36
C ILE A 112 3.52 -11.16 -9.51
N GLU A 113 4.73 -11.54 -9.87
CA GLU A 113 4.97 -12.49 -10.95
C GLU A 113 4.46 -13.88 -10.61
N GLN A 114 4.65 -14.34 -9.38
CA GLN A 114 4.12 -15.62 -8.92
C GLN A 114 2.60 -15.65 -8.85
N THR A 115 1.96 -14.51 -8.65
CA THR A 115 0.50 -14.40 -8.52
C THR A 115 -0.16 -14.16 -9.87
N PHE A 116 0.12 -13.01 -10.48
CA PHE A 116 -0.51 -12.60 -11.73
C PHE A 116 0.22 -13.10 -12.97
N GLY A 117 1.47 -13.50 -12.81
CA GLY A 117 2.26 -14.06 -13.90
C GLY A 117 1.81 -15.44 -14.37
N VAL A 118 0.93 -16.12 -13.60
CA VAL A 118 0.33 -17.38 -14.05
C VAL A 118 -0.68 -17.18 -15.19
N LEU A 119 -1.15 -15.95 -15.36
CA LEU A 119 -2.09 -15.58 -16.41
C LEU A 119 -1.34 -15.29 -17.71
N ASN A 120 -1.93 -15.70 -18.84
CA ASN A 120 -1.42 -15.32 -20.14
C ASN A 120 -1.80 -13.86 -20.46
N GLN A 121 -1.34 -13.34 -21.58
CA GLN A 121 -1.54 -11.93 -21.94
C GLN A 121 -3.03 -11.57 -22.08
N ASP A 122 -3.82 -12.43 -22.73
CA ASP A 122 -5.25 -12.18 -22.93
C ASP A 122 -6.01 -12.19 -21.60
N GLU A 123 -5.67 -13.10 -20.71
CA GLU A 123 -6.26 -13.19 -19.37
C GLU A 123 -5.91 -11.96 -18.53
N ARG A 124 -4.68 -11.45 -18.62
CA ARG A 124 -4.26 -10.24 -17.91
C ARG A 124 -5.05 -9.03 -18.40
N ALA A 125 -5.22 -8.88 -19.70
CA ALA A 125 -5.99 -7.80 -20.29
C ALA A 125 -7.45 -7.86 -19.85
N LYS A 126 -8.03 -9.06 -19.86
CA LYS A 126 -9.41 -9.27 -19.43
C LYS A 126 -9.61 -8.98 -17.95
N LEU A 127 -8.69 -9.44 -17.11
CA LEU A 127 -8.74 -9.16 -15.68
C LEU A 127 -8.64 -7.65 -15.40
N ALA A 128 -7.74 -6.96 -16.07
CA ALA A 128 -7.59 -5.51 -15.93
C ALA A 128 -8.89 -4.79 -16.31
N GLU A 129 -9.54 -5.20 -17.38
CA GLU A 129 -10.82 -4.66 -17.83
C GLU A 129 -11.93 -4.89 -16.79
N ILE A 130 -12.00 -6.11 -16.24
CA ILE A 130 -13.00 -6.46 -15.22
C ILE A 130 -12.78 -5.65 -13.94
N LEU A 131 -11.54 -5.55 -13.48
CA LEU A 131 -11.21 -4.76 -12.28
C LEU A 131 -11.55 -3.29 -12.45
N ALA A 132 -11.26 -2.71 -13.63
CA ALA A 132 -11.61 -1.33 -13.94
C ALA A 132 -13.14 -1.12 -13.95
N LYS A 133 -13.88 -2.09 -14.48
CA LYS A 133 -15.34 -2.03 -14.50
C LYS A 133 -15.91 -2.04 -13.09
N ILE A 134 -15.41 -2.90 -12.21
CA ILE A 134 -15.84 -2.97 -10.81
C ILE A 134 -15.46 -1.67 -10.07
N ALA A 135 -14.23 -1.21 -10.23
CA ALA A 135 -13.75 0.01 -9.60
C ALA A 135 -14.55 1.25 -10.00
N GLY A 136 -15.06 1.29 -11.21
CA GLY A 136 -15.89 2.40 -11.72
C GLY A 136 -17.27 2.51 -11.08
N THR A 137 -17.66 1.59 -10.18
CA THR A 137 -18.92 1.66 -9.48
C THR A 137 -18.88 2.50 -8.19
N PHE A 138 -17.71 2.99 -7.77
CA PHE A 138 -17.51 3.75 -6.52
C PHE A 138 -17.22 5.23 -6.72
#